data_8b606ff6df5a1ea98106ef438dfdcff9
#
_entry.id   8b606ff6df5a1ea98106ef438dfdcff9
#
_cell.length_a   1.000
_cell.length_b   1.000
_cell.length_c   1.000
_cell.angle_alpha   90.00
_cell.angle_beta   90.00
_cell.angle_gamma   90.00
#
_symmetry.space_group_name_H-M   'P 1'
#
loop_
_entity.id
_entity.type
_entity.pdbx_description
1 polymer ?
#
loop_
_entity_poly.entity_id
_entity_poly.type
_entity_poly.pdbx_seq_one_letter_code
_entity_poly.pdbx_strand_id
1 'polypeptide(L)'
;GGTHVAGFRRALTRTLKAYADKSGLLEKAKIEISGDDFREGLTAVLSVKVQEPQFEGQTKTKLGNSEAMGAVDQSVSEALSIFLEENPKEARIIVNKVILAATARHAARKARELVQRKNVLSGSGLPVPTISGHASFSSGIPSLSLSLGGGV
;
A
#
# COMPACT_ATOMS: atom_id res chain seq x y z
N GLY A 1 -0.42 9.28 12.36
CA GLY A 1 0.39 8.07 12.35
C GLY A 1 0.73 7.59 13.75
N GLY A 2 1.49 6.50 13.82
CA GLY A 2 1.94 5.94 15.10
C GLY A 2 2.38 4.50 14.93
N THR A 3 2.81 3.88 16.02
CA THR A 3 3.31 2.49 16.04
C THR A 3 2.28 1.47 15.55
N HIS A 4 1.00 1.66 15.87
CA HIS A 4 -0.09 0.81 15.37
C HIS A 4 -0.23 0.85 13.85
N VAL A 5 -0.10 2.03 13.25
CA VAL A 5 -0.14 2.19 11.78
C VAL A 5 1.09 1.57 11.13
N ALA A 6 2.25 1.72 11.75
CA ALA A 6 3.49 1.07 11.29
C ALA A 6 3.37 -0.46 11.32
N GLY A 7 2.83 -1.01 12.39
CA GLY A 7 2.54 -2.45 12.52
C GLY A 7 1.59 -2.94 11.44
N PHE A 8 0.51 -2.22 11.20
CA PHE A 8 -0.45 -2.52 10.13
C PHE A 8 0.19 -2.54 8.74
N ARG A 9 0.93 -1.49 8.40
CA ARG A 9 1.62 -1.41 7.09
C ARG A 9 2.60 -2.54 6.86
N ARG A 10 3.36 -2.89 7.89
CA ARG A 10 4.33 -3.98 7.84
C ARG A 10 3.64 -5.34 7.67
N ALA A 11 2.60 -5.62 8.46
CA ALA A 11 1.82 -6.84 8.38
C ALA A 11 1.18 -7.02 6.99
N LEU A 12 0.52 -5.98 6.50
CA LEU A 12 -0.13 -5.99 5.19
C LEU A 12 0.86 -6.31 4.07
N THR A 13 1.95 -5.57 4.01
CA THR A 13 2.97 -5.75 2.97
C THR A 13 3.59 -7.14 3.01
N ARG A 14 3.98 -7.61 4.20
CA ARG A 14 4.61 -8.92 4.39
C ARG A 14 3.66 -10.06 4.02
N THR A 15 2.43 -10.01 4.48
CA THR A 15 1.45 -11.07 4.26
C THR A 15 1.01 -11.15 2.79
N LEU A 16 0.74 -10.02 2.17
CA LEU A 16 0.39 -9.97 0.74
C LEU A 16 1.56 -10.43 -0.14
N LYS A 17 2.78 -10.03 0.20
CA LYS A 17 3.97 -10.47 -0.52
C LYS A 17 4.16 -11.98 -0.41
N ALA A 18 4.08 -12.53 0.79
CA ALA A 18 4.21 -13.97 1.02
C ALA A 18 3.15 -14.78 0.24
N TYR A 19 1.91 -14.30 0.23
CA TYR A 19 0.83 -14.92 -0.55
C TYR A 19 1.10 -14.85 -2.06
N ALA A 20 1.50 -13.69 -2.55
CA ALA A 20 1.77 -13.48 -3.97
C ALA A 20 2.98 -14.29 -4.47
N ASP A 21 4.02 -14.44 -3.65
CA ASP A 21 5.18 -15.30 -3.93
C ASP A 21 4.74 -16.78 -3.98
N LYS A 22 3.98 -17.23 -2.99
CA LYS A 22 3.45 -18.60 -2.91
C LYS A 22 2.53 -18.95 -4.09
N SER A 23 1.74 -17.99 -4.56
CA SER A 23 0.81 -18.18 -5.69
C SER A 23 1.48 -18.09 -7.07
N GLY A 24 2.75 -17.68 -7.14
CA GLY A 24 3.49 -17.50 -8.39
C GLY A 24 3.03 -16.33 -9.26
N LEU A 25 2.13 -15.49 -8.75
CA LEU A 25 1.59 -14.36 -9.51
C LEU A 25 2.62 -13.26 -9.77
N LEU A 26 3.55 -13.05 -8.83
CA LEU A 26 4.60 -12.04 -8.96
C LEU A 26 5.66 -12.42 -9.98
N GLU A 27 6.01 -13.70 -10.05
CA GLU A 27 6.99 -14.20 -11.02
C GLU A 27 6.54 -13.99 -12.46
N LYS A 28 5.24 -14.13 -12.71
CA LYS A 28 4.65 -13.88 -14.02
C LYS A 28 4.70 -12.42 -14.45
N ALA A 29 4.66 -11.51 -13.51
CA ALA A 29 4.64 -10.08 -13.79
C ALA A 29 6.01 -9.52 -14.23
N LYS A 30 7.12 -10.15 -13.85
CA LYS A 30 8.51 -9.73 -14.14
C LYS A 30 8.80 -8.25 -13.82
N ILE A 31 8.15 -7.71 -12.81
CA ILE A 31 8.24 -6.31 -12.39
C ILE A 31 8.68 -6.27 -10.93
N GLU A 32 9.59 -5.35 -10.62
CA GLU A 32 9.99 -5.06 -9.26
C GLU A 32 8.84 -4.35 -8.53
N ILE A 33 8.39 -4.94 -7.42
CA ILE A 33 7.29 -4.45 -6.60
C ILE A 33 7.87 -3.86 -5.32
N SER A 34 7.45 -2.64 -5.01
CA SER A 34 7.82 -1.97 -3.76
C SER A 34 6.76 -2.18 -2.67
N GLY A 35 7.14 -1.92 -1.41
CA GLY A 35 6.18 -1.97 -0.31
C GLY A 35 5.01 -1.00 -0.45
N ASP A 36 5.20 0.10 -1.16
CA ASP A 36 4.14 1.08 -1.40
C ASP A 36 3.10 0.59 -2.40
N ASP A 37 3.51 -0.21 -3.39
CA ASP A 37 2.59 -0.79 -4.37
C ASP A 37 1.54 -1.71 -3.71
N PHE A 38 1.90 -2.37 -2.59
CA PHE A 38 0.98 -3.20 -1.80
C PHE A 38 -0.10 -2.38 -1.08
N ARG A 39 0.11 -1.09 -0.92
CA ARG A 39 -0.79 -0.18 -0.21
C ARG A 39 -1.49 0.82 -1.13
N GLU A 40 -1.12 0.85 -2.39
CA GLU A 40 -1.70 1.77 -3.38
C GLU A 40 -3.22 1.55 -3.50
N GLY A 41 -3.97 2.64 -3.37
CA GLY A 41 -5.42 2.61 -3.43
C GLY A 41 -6.12 2.03 -2.19
N LEU A 42 -5.37 1.65 -1.14
CA LEU A 42 -5.94 1.18 0.11
C LEU A 42 -6.41 2.34 0.98
N THR A 43 -7.67 2.30 1.37
CA THR A 43 -8.21 3.13 2.46
C THR A 43 -8.52 2.22 3.65
N ALA A 44 -7.95 2.51 4.80
CA ALA A 44 -8.15 1.73 6.01
C ALA A 44 -8.31 2.63 7.22
N VAL A 45 -9.16 2.23 8.14
CA VAL A 45 -9.31 2.84 9.46
C VAL A 45 -8.86 1.81 10.49
N LEU A 46 -7.88 2.19 11.30
CA LEU A 46 -7.32 1.35 12.34
C LEU A 46 -7.66 1.94 13.71
N SER A 47 -8.38 1.20 14.50
CA SER A 47 -8.73 1.56 15.89
C SER A 47 -8.11 0.55 16.85
N VAL A 48 -7.36 1.03 17.82
CA VAL A 48 -6.73 0.21 18.85
C VAL A 48 -7.05 0.77 20.23
N LYS A 49 -7.27 -0.12 21.19
CA LYS A 49 -7.41 0.23 22.61
C LYS A 49 -6.11 -0.13 23.32
N VAL A 50 -5.48 0.88 23.93
CA VAL A 50 -4.23 0.74 24.69
C VAL A 50 -4.49 1.22 26.11
N GLN A 51 -4.09 0.42 27.10
CA GLN A 51 -4.35 0.75 28.51
C GLN A 51 -3.62 2.02 28.95
N GLU A 52 -2.35 2.15 28.58
CA GLU A 52 -1.51 3.32 28.92
C GLU A 52 -0.90 3.87 27.62
N PRO A 53 -1.65 4.71 26.90
CA PRO A 53 -1.15 5.22 25.62
C PRO A 53 -0.04 6.25 25.85
N GLN A 54 1.10 6.02 25.22
CA GLN A 54 2.22 6.93 25.15
C GLN A 54 2.22 7.58 23.79
N PHE A 55 2.39 8.89 23.74
CA PHE A 55 2.36 9.66 22.51
C PHE A 55 3.68 10.39 22.29
N GLU A 56 4.09 10.49 21.03
CA GLU A 56 5.18 11.36 20.63
C GLU A 56 4.67 12.81 20.58
N GLY A 57 5.23 13.67 21.44
CA GLY A 57 4.92 15.08 21.52
C GLY A 57 3.62 15.42 22.25
N GLN A 58 3.44 16.71 22.55
CA GLN A 58 2.30 17.22 23.32
C GLN A 58 0.98 17.20 22.57
N THR A 59 1.02 17.16 21.24
CA THR A 59 -0.18 17.13 20.39
C THR A 59 -0.87 15.79 20.31
N LYS A 60 -0.30 14.74 20.90
CA LYS A 60 -0.84 13.37 20.95
C LYS A 60 -1.28 12.80 19.59
N THR A 61 -0.60 13.20 18.52
CA THR A 61 -0.93 12.81 17.15
C THR A 61 -0.33 11.48 16.72
N LYS A 62 0.73 11.02 17.41
CA LYS A 62 1.42 9.77 17.09
C LYS A 62 1.53 8.90 18.34
N LEU A 63 0.97 7.70 18.26
CA LEU A 63 1.14 6.68 19.28
C LEU A 63 2.59 6.15 19.27
N GLY A 64 3.23 6.09 20.44
CA GLY A 64 4.62 5.69 20.61
C GLY A 64 4.81 4.30 21.22
N ASN A 65 3.75 3.64 21.67
CA ASN A 65 3.82 2.31 22.30
C ASN A 65 4.39 1.25 21.33
N SER A 66 5.57 0.71 21.63
CA SER A 66 6.20 -0.33 20.79
C SER A 66 5.43 -1.66 20.79
N GLU A 67 4.81 -2.00 21.91
CA GLU A 67 3.96 -3.20 22.04
C GLU A 67 2.75 -3.16 21.11
N ALA A 68 2.19 -1.98 20.85
CA ALA A 68 1.09 -1.81 19.93
C ALA A 68 1.48 -2.18 18.48
N MET A 69 2.71 -1.91 18.08
CA MET A 69 3.22 -2.31 16.76
C MET A 69 3.21 -3.82 16.60
N GLY A 70 3.76 -4.55 17.56
CA GLY A 70 3.85 -6.01 17.53
C GLY A 70 2.47 -6.68 17.57
N ALA A 71 1.59 -6.21 18.45
CA ALA A 71 0.25 -6.73 18.59
C ALA A 71 -0.59 -6.55 17.31
N VAL A 72 -0.52 -5.38 16.69
CA VAL A 72 -1.21 -5.10 15.43
C VAL A 72 -0.60 -5.90 14.28
N ASP A 73 0.72 -5.97 14.19
CA ASP A 73 1.42 -6.77 13.17
C ASP A 73 0.98 -8.23 13.22
N GLN A 74 0.98 -8.83 14.40
CA GLN A 74 0.57 -10.23 14.57
C GLN A 74 -0.90 -10.44 14.23
N SER A 75 -1.80 -9.67 14.81
CA SER A 75 -3.24 -9.80 14.61
C SER A 75 -3.64 -9.62 13.14
N VAL A 76 -3.10 -8.61 12.49
CA VAL A 76 -3.38 -8.34 11.07
C VAL A 76 -2.79 -9.43 10.17
N SER A 77 -1.57 -9.89 10.44
CA SER A 77 -0.95 -10.96 9.66
C SER A 77 -1.75 -12.25 9.72
N GLU A 78 -2.21 -12.65 10.91
CA GLU A 78 -3.03 -13.85 11.10
C GLU A 78 -4.38 -13.73 10.38
N ALA A 79 -5.11 -12.64 10.64
CA ALA A 79 -6.42 -12.43 10.04
C ALA A 79 -6.36 -12.32 8.51
N LEU A 80 -5.37 -11.61 7.99
CA LEU A 80 -5.20 -11.44 6.55
C LEU A 80 -4.76 -12.74 5.87
N SER A 81 -3.89 -13.53 6.50
CA SER A 81 -3.49 -14.83 5.97
C SER A 81 -4.67 -15.78 5.84
N ILE A 82 -5.52 -15.85 6.84
CA ILE A 82 -6.75 -16.66 6.83
C ILE A 82 -7.70 -16.15 5.74
N PHE A 83 -7.89 -14.84 5.66
CA PHE A 83 -8.76 -14.24 4.64
C PHE A 83 -8.30 -14.58 3.21
N LEU A 84 -7.01 -14.46 2.92
CA LEU A 84 -6.45 -14.73 1.60
C LEU A 84 -6.57 -16.21 1.22
N GLU A 85 -6.41 -17.13 2.18
CA GLU A 85 -6.56 -18.56 1.95
C GLU A 85 -8.04 -18.97 1.74
N GLU A 86 -8.96 -18.37 2.47
CA GLU A 86 -10.40 -18.64 2.33
C GLU A 86 -11.04 -17.99 1.12
N ASN A 87 -10.46 -16.88 0.62
CA ASN A 87 -11.01 -16.08 -0.48
C ASN A 87 -9.99 -15.95 -1.62
N PRO A 88 -9.70 -17.02 -2.36
CA PRO A 88 -8.67 -17.00 -3.40
C PRO A 88 -8.99 -16.07 -4.58
N LYS A 89 -10.27 -15.82 -4.86
CA LYS A 89 -10.69 -14.88 -5.91
C LYS A 89 -10.33 -13.44 -5.56
N GLU A 90 -10.69 -13.02 -4.35
CA GLU A 90 -10.38 -11.70 -3.82
C GLU A 90 -8.88 -11.51 -3.66
N ALA A 91 -8.18 -12.53 -3.18
CA ALA A 91 -6.73 -12.52 -3.07
C ALA A 91 -6.05 -12.28 -4.42
N ARG A 92 -6.53 -12.93 -5.48
CA ARG A 92 -6.03 -12.71 -6.84
C ARG A 92 -6.30 -11.28 -7.33
N ILE A 93 -7.48 -10.74 -7.05
CA ILE A 93 -7.82 -9.35 -7.39
C ILE A 93 -6.88 -8.37 -6.69
N ILE A 94 -6.62 -8.59 -5.40
CA ILE A 94 -5.69 -7.75 -4.62
C ILE A 94 -4.29 -7.81 -5.21
N VAL A 95 -3.76 -8.98 -5.49
CA VAL A 95 -2.41 -9.13 -6.08
C VAL A 95 -2.34 -8.50 -7.47
N ASN A 96 -3.36 -8.64 -8.30
CA ASN A 96 -3.43 -7.98 -9.60
C ASN A 96 -3.44 -6.46 -9.48
N LYS A 97 -4.11 -5.91 -8.47
CA LYS A 97 -4.07 -4.47 -8.15
C LYS A 97 -2.65 -4.02 -7.78
N VAL A 98 -1.95 -4.80 -6.99
CA VAL A 98 -0.54 -4.53 -6.64
C VAL A 98 0.35 -4.50 -7.88
N ILE A 99 0.20 -5.49 -8.76
CA ILE A 99 0.95 -5.57 -10.03
C ILE A 99 0.63 -4.36 -10.91
N LEU A 100 -0.64 -3.97 -10.99
CA LEU A 100 -1.06 -2.80 -11.75
C LEU A 100 -0.45 -1.50 -11.20
N ALA A 101 -0.41 -1.34 -9.88
CA ALA A 101 0.23 -0.20 -9.22
C ALA A 101 1.73 -0.13 -9.53
N ALA A 102 2.44 -1.26 -9.44
CA ALA A 102 3.84 -1.37 -9.80
C ALA A 102 4.10 -1.02 -11.27
N THR A 103 3.26 -1.52 -12.16
CA THR A 103 3.33 -1.22 -13.60
C THR A 103 3.14 0.26 -13.88
N ALA A 104 2.16 0.89 -13.26
CA ALA A 104 1.91 2.33 -13.39
C ALA A 104 3.08 3.16 -12.87
N ARG A 105 3.67 2.79 -11.74
CA ARG A 105 4.86 3.44 -11.17
C ARG A 105 6.06 3.34 -12.11
N HIS A 106 6.32 2.18 -12.68
CA HIS A 106 7.40 1.98 -13.65
C HIS A 106 7.19 2.80 -14.93
N ALA A 107 5.97 2.83 -15.46
CA ALA A 107 5.62 3.64 -16.63
C ALA A 107 5.82 5.14 -16.37
N ALA A 108 5.39 5.64 -15.22
CA ALA A 108 5.59 7.03 -14.82
C ALA A 108 7.07 7.39 -14.68
N ARG A 109 7.88 6.50 -14.11
CA ARG A 109 9.33 6.67 -13.99
C ARG A 109 10.00 6.76 -15.37
N LYS A 110 9.69 5.84 -16.28
CA LYS A 110 10.21 5.86 -17.65
C LYS A 110 9.83 7.14 -18.38
N ALA A 111 8.59 7.61 -18.25
CA ALA A 111 8.14 8.85 -18.86
C ALA A 111 8.95 10.06 -18.35
N ARG A 112 9.23 10.14 -17.05
CA ARG A 112 10.06 11.19 -16.46
C ARG A 112 11.49 11.14 -16.97
N GLU A 113 12.10 9.97 -17.05
CA GLU A 113 13.47 9.78 -17.57
C GLU A 113 13.59 10.22 -19.03
N LEU A 114 12.58 9.92 -19.85
CA LEU A 114 12.55 10.36 -21.26
C LEU A 114 12.46 11.88 -21.40
N VAL A 115 11.65 12.54 -20.57
CA VAL A 115 11.55 14.02 -20.55
C VAL A 115 12.87 14.64 -20.11
N GLN A 116 13.51 14.11 -19.07
CA GLN A 116 14.81 14.61 -18.59
C GLN A 116 15.90 14.47 -19.67
N ARG A 117 15.97 13.32 -20.36
CA ARG A 117 16.91 13.10 -21.46
C ARG A 117 16.69 14.09 -22.61
N LYS A 118 15.45 14.36 -22.99
CA LYS A 118 15.13 15.35 -24.02
C LYS A 118 15.56 16.76 -23.61
N ASN A 119 15.34 17.14 -22.36
CA ASN A 119 15.75 18.45 -21.84
C ASN A 119 17.26 18.63 -21.80
N VAL A 120 18.02 17.58 -21.47
CA VAL A 120 19.49 17.60 -21.49
C VAL A 120 20.04 17.69 -22.92
N LEU A 121 19.40 17.02 -23.88
CA LEU A 121 19.85 17.02 -25.28
C LEU A 121 19.41 18.27 -26.05
N SER A 122 18.31 18.91 -25.66
CA SER A 122 17.79 20.11 -26.35
C SER A 122 18.32 21.43 -25.83
N GLY A 123 19.32 21.49 -24.96
CA GLY A 123 20.20 22.61 -24.53
C GLY A 123 19.75 24.07 -24.66
N SER A 124 18.47 24.36 -24.87
CA SER A 124 17.94 25.73 -24.95
C SER A 124 16.45 25.71 -24.56
N GLY A 125 16.12 26.57 -23.60
CA GLY A 125 14.83 26.67 -22.98
C GLY A 125 13.64 26.80 -23.92
N LEU A 126 13.00 25.69 -24.19
CA LEU A 126 11.64 25.68 -24.69
C LEU A 126 10.66 25.58 -23.51
N PRO A 127 9.58 26.37 -23.49
CA PRO A 127 8.58 26.30 -22.43
C PRO A 127 7.96 24.90 -22.40
N VAL A 128 7.88 24.32 -21.20
CA VAL A 128 7.23 23.03 -20.94
C VAL A 128 5.77 23.12 -21.36
N PRO A 129 5.27 22.30 -22.29
CA PRO A 129 3.84 22.29 -22.57
C PRO A 129 3.10 21.77 -21.34
N THR A 130 2.25 22.60 -20.79
CA THR A 130 1.33 22.21 -19.70
C THR A 130 0.30 21.29 -20.30
N ILE A 131 0.44 19.99 -20.09
CA ILE A 131 -0.61 19.02 -20.41
C ILE A 131 -1.59 19.04 -19.25
N SER A 132 -2.63 19.86 -19.35
CA SER A 132 -3.82 19.77 -18.53
C SER A 132 -4.71 18.65 -19.06
N GLY A 133 -4.40 17.43 -18.68
CA GLY A 133 -5.23 16.28 -18.92
C GLY A 133 -6.14 16.06 -17.72
N HIS A 134 -7.37 16.53 -17.75
CA HIS A 134 -8.42 16.07 -16.86
C HIS A 134 -8.77 14.63 -17.23
N ALA A 135 -8.15 13.67 -16.58
CA ALA A 135 -8.63 12.30 -16.58
C ALA A 135 -9.59 12.17 -15.39
N SER A 136 -10.87 12.27 -15.63
CA SER A 136 -11.89 11.90 -14.65
C SER A 136 -11.96 10.37 -14.60
N PHE A 137 -11.31 9.79 -13.59
CA PHE A 137 -11.48 8.38 -13.26
C PHE A 137 -12.74 8.23 -12.41
N SER A 138 -13.80 7.72 -13.01
CA SER A 138 -14.94 7.15 -12.28
C SER A 138 -14.52 5.76 -11.78
N SER A 139 -13.98 5.70 -10.56
CA SER A 139 -13.62 4.44 -9.94
C SER A 139 -14.75 3.95 -9.06
N GLY A 140 -15.43 2.90 -9.51
CA GLY A 140 -16.18 2.03 -8.61
C GLY A 140 -15.19 1.28 -7.74
N ILE A 141 -14.94 1.75 -6.53
CA ILE A 141 -14.12 1.07 -5.53
C ILE A 141 -15.05 0.19 -4.70
N PRO A 142 -14.90 -1.14 -4.70
CA PRO A 142 -15.59 -1.96 -3.71
C PRO A 142 -15.00 -1.67 -2.33
N SER A 143 -15.82 -1.16 -1.43
CA SER A 143 -15.43 -0.96 -0.03
C SER A 143 -15.48 -2.30 0.70
N LEU A 144 -14.33 -2.80 1.10
CA LEU A 144 -14.20 -3.92 2.02
C LEU A 144 -14.13 -3.36 3.44
N SER A 145 -15.20 -3.53 4.20
CA SER A 145 -15.17 -3.28 5.63
C SER A 145 -14.81 -4.58 6.36
N LEU A 146 -13.60 -4.65 6.89
CA LEU A 146 -13.17 -5.71 7.78
C LEU A 146 -13.42 -5.26 9.21
N SER A 147 -14.52 -5.72 9.82
CA SER A 147 -14.79 -5.51 11.23
C SER A 147 -14.20 -6.68 12.02
N LEU A 148 -13.04 -6.46 12.64
CA LEU A 148 -12.51 -7.38 13.64
C LEU A 148 -13.17 -7.07 14.98
N GLY A 149 -14.29 -7.74 15.25
CA GLY A 149 -14.92 -7.78 16.56
C GLY A 149 -14.05 -8.61 17.50
N GLY A 150 -13.16 -7.98 18.24
CA GLY A 150 -12.50 -8.60 19.39
C GLY A 150 -13.48 -8.64 20.55
N GLY A 151 -14.12 -9.77 20.77
CA GLY A 151 -14.82 -10.05 22.02
C GLY A 151 -13.82 -10.32 23.13
N VAL A 152 -13.95 -9.53 24.21
CA VAL A 152 -13.51 -9.68 25.60
C VAL A 152 -12.11 -10.22 25.84
#